data_f132b51a06e1c852b4723ce4a14e435d
#
_entry.id   f132b51a06e1c852b4723ce4a14e435d
#
_cell.length_a   1.000
_cell.length_b   1.000
_cell.length_c   1.000
_cell.angle_alpha   90.00
_cell.angle_beta   90.00
_cell.angle_gamma   90.00
#
_symmetry.space_group_name_H-M   'P 1'
#
loop_
_entity.id
_entity.type
_entity.pdbx_description
1 polymer ?
#
loop_
_entity_poly.entity_id
_entity_poly.type
_entity_poly.pdbx_seq_one_letter_code
_entity_poly.pdbx_strand_id
1 'polypeptide(L)'
;VGDILTRLGRRQEAANAYQRAIDASDQSGAPAPWGLWMLKGSALGQDNDWPAAQVALRKAAELGPDQPAILNYLGYSMLERRENIAEATRLIARASALRPDDTAITDSLGWAYFLAGDYGKAVTALEAASLAEPTEPTIGEHLGDAYWRTGRRIEARYTWRSALLSADGNVAKRLADKIDIGLTSANMAR
;
A
#
# COMPACT_ATOMS: atom_id res chain seq x y z
N VAL A 1 -5.89 18.97 15.35
CA VAL A 1 -5.08 18.34 16.44
C VAL A 1 -4.53 17.00 15.96
N GLY A 2 -5.37 16.07 15.48
CA GLY A 2 -4.94 14.75 15.00
C GLY A 2 -3.79 14.81 13.98
N ASP A 3 -3.93 15.64 12.95
CA ASP A 3 -2.91 15.77 11.89
C ASP A 3 -1.55 16.29 12.42
N ILE A 4 -1.56 17.18 13.40
CA ILE A 4 -0.34 17.66 14.04
C ILE A 4 0.33 16.51 14.81
N LEU A 5 -0.44 15.73 15.56
CA LEU A 5 0.07 14.57 16.30
C LEU A 5 0.63 13.50 15.37
N THR A 6 -0.03 13.25 14.23
CA THR A 6 0.48 12.35 13.19
C THR A 6 1.84 12.80 12.65
N ARG A 7 2.00 14.09 12.33
CA ARG A 7 3.27 14.68 11.88
C ARG A 7 4.38 14.61 12.92
N LEU A 8 4.02 14.66 14.20
CA LEU A 8 4.95 14.51 15.33
C LEU A 8 5.27 13.04 15.66
N GLY A 9 4.72 12.08 14.93
CA GLY A 9 4.89 10.65 15.19
C GLY A 9 4.15 10.14 16.44
N ARG A 10 3.29 10.96 17.05
CA ARG A 10 2.49 10.63 18.26
C ARG A 10 1.21 9.90 17.85
N ARG A 11 1.37 8.69 17.27
CA ARG A 11 0.35 7.97 16.52
C ARG A 11 -0.85 7.57 17.36
N GLN A 12 -0.65 7.03 18.57
CA GLN A 12 -1.74 6.67 19.48
C GLN A 12 -2.55 7.88 19.90
N GLU A 13 -1.88 8.99 20.17
CA GLU A 13 -2.57 10.23 20.53
C GLU A 13 -3.34 10.83 19.34
N ALA A 14 -2.82 10.68 18.13
CA ALA A 14 -3.53 11.04 16.91
C ALA A 14 -4.80 10.20 16.75
N ALA A 15 -4.72 8.88 16.92
CA ALA A 15 -5.88 7.99 16.86
C ALA A 15 -6.95 8.38 17.90
N ASN A 16 -6.54 8.69 19.13
CA ASN A 16 -7.43 9.18 20.19
C ASN A 16 -8.06 10.55 19.84
N ALA A 17 -7.31 11.44 19.18
CA ALA A 17 -7.84 12.72 18.73
C ALA A 17 -8.89 12.56 17.62
N TYR A 18 -8.66 11.65 16.66
CA TYR A 18 -9.64 11.31 15.63
C TYR A 18 -10.89 10.64 16.24
N GLN A 19 -10.72 9.75 17.24
CA GLN A 19 -11.85 9.17 17.96
C GLN A 19 -12.72 10.24 18.60
N ARG A 20 -12.13 11.21 19.34
CA ARG A 20 -12.91 12.32 19.92
C ARG A 20 -13.66 13.15 18.87
N ALA A 21 -13.08 13.32 17.67
CA ALA A 21 -13.76 14.02 16.58
C ALA A 21 -14.95 13.19 16.02
N ILE A 22 -14.82 11.87 15.96
CA ILE A 22 -15.90 10.94 15.59
C ILE A 22 -17.02 11.03 16.61
N ASP A 23 -16.70 10.91 17.90
CA ASP A 23 -17.69 10.97 19.00
C ASP A 23 -18.45 12.29 19.01
N ALA A 24 -17.76 13.41 18.78
CA ALA A 24 -18.36 14.74 18.71
C ALA A 24 -19.31 14.88 17.50
N SER A 25 -18.95 14.28 16.37
CA SER A 25 -19.83 14.25 15.19
C SER A 25 -21.10 13.48 15.47
N ASP A 26 -20.99 12.29 16.03
CA ASP A 26 -22.13 11.41 16.36
C ASP A 26 -23.06 12.07 17.41
N GLN A 27 -22.49 12.75 18.40
CA GLN A 27 -23.26 13.50 19.41
C GLN A 27 -24.02 14.70 18.80
N SER A 28 -23.52 15.29 17.72
CA SER A 28 -24.20 16.36 17.00
C SER A 28 -25.36 15.88 16.11
N GLY A 29 -25.58 14.56 16.03
CA GLY A 29 -26.59 13.94 15.19
C GLY A 29 -26.19 13.79 13.72
N ALA A 30 -24.94 14.12 13.36
CA ALA A 30 -24.38 13.90 12.03
C ALA A 30 -23.37 12.75 12.09
N PRO A 31 -23.51 11.72 11.23
CA PRO A 31 -22.55 10.61 11.22
C PRO A 31 -21.16 11.13 10.86
N ALA A 32 -20.15 10.63 11.56
CA ALA A 32 -18.78 11.01 11.31
C ALA A 32 -18.39 10.67 9.86
N PRO A 33 -17.74 11.62 9.12
CA PRO A 33 -17.35 11.38 7.74
C PRO A 33 -16.29 10.30 7.65
N TRP A 34 -16.30 9.54 6.55
CA TRP A 34 -15.36 8.45 6.27
C TRP A 34 -13.89 8.84 6.46
N GLY A 35 -13.55 10.11 6.17
CA GLY A 35 -12.18 10.60 6.29
C GLY A 35 -11.63 10.55 7.72
N LEU A 36 -12.46 10.78 8.73
CA LEU A 36 -12.04 10.66 10.13
C LEU A 36 -11.72 9.20 10.50
N TRP A 37 -12.53 8.27 10.02
CA TRP A 37 -12.30 6.84 10.22
C TRP A 37 -11.04 6.36 9.51
N MET A 38 -10.80 6.85 8.29
CA MET A 38 -9.57 6.54 7.54
C MET A 38 -8.33 7.07 8.28
N LEU A 39 -8.34 8.31 8.75
CA LEU A 39 -7.22 8.91 9.48
C LEU A 39 -6.96 8.18 10.80
N LYS A 40 -8.01 7.80 11.54
CA LYS A 40 -7.88 6.96 12.74
C LYS A 40 -7.24 5.62 12.41
N GLY A 41 -7.73 4.94 11.38
CA GLY A 41 -7.20 3.65 10.95
C GLY A 41 -5.74 3.73 10.50
N SER A 42 -5.38 4.79 9.77
CA SER A 42 -3.99 5.04 9.37
C SER A 42 -3.07 5.23 10.59
N ALA A 43 -3.49 6.04 11.56
CA ALA A 43 -2.71 6.28 12.77
C ALA A 43 -2.49 4.99 13.58
N LEU A 44 -3.54 4.17 13.75
CA LEU A 44 -3.47 2.87 14.45
C LEU A 44 -2.59 1.87 13.70
N GLY A 45 -2.70 1.80 12.37
CA GLY A 45 -1.89 0.90 11.54
C GLY A 45 -0.40 1.21 11.63
N GLN A 46 -0.04 2.49 11.69
CA GLN A 46 1.33 2.95 11.88
C GLN A 46 1.85 2.74 13.31
N ASP A 47 0.95 2.58 14.29
CA ASP A 47 1.29 2.25 15.69
C ASP A 47 1.32 0.73 15.96
N ASN A 48 1.26 -0.08 14.90
CA ASN A 48 1.18 -1.55 14.92
C ASN A 48 -0.09 -2.13 15.58
N ASP A 49 -1.12 -1.34 15.82
CA ASP A 49 -2.44 -1.85 16.24
C ASP A 49 -3.31 -2.15 15.03
N TRP A 50 -2.91 -3.15 14.27
CA TRP A 50 -3.62 -3.55 13.05
C TRP A 50 -5.06 -4.00 13.28
N PRO A 51 -5.42 -4.77 14.33
CA PRO A 51 -6.81 -5.13 14.56
C PRO A 51 -7.73 -3.92 14.71
N ALA A 52 -7.33 -2.92 15.48
CA ALA A 52 -8.11 -1.69 15.63
C ALA A 52 -8.07 -0.83 14.35
N ALA A 53 -6.94 -0.78 13.65
CA ALA A 53 -6.81 -0.10 12.35
C ALA A 53 -7.78 -0.68 11.32
N GLN A 54 -7.84 -2.01 11.21
CA GLN A 54 -8.72 -2.71 10.27
C GLN A 54 -10.19 -2.40 10.52
N VAL A 55 -10.63 -2.37 11.77
CA VAL A 55 -11.99 -1.99 12.13
C VAL A 55 -12.31 -0.56 11.65
N ALA A 56 -11.43 0.39 11.92
CA ALA A 56 -11.61 1.78 11.51
C ALA A 56 -11.60 1.94 9.98
N LEU A 57 -10.68 1.27 9.28
CA LEU A 57 -10.58 1.33 7.81
C LEU A 57 -11.79 0.66 7.13
N ARG A 58 -12.29 -0.45 7.66
CA ARG A 58 -13.52 -1.06 7.16
C ARG A 58 -14.73 -0.14 7.36
N LYS A 59 -14.80 0.54 8.50
CA LYS A 59 -15.85 1.55 8.73
C LYS A 59 -15.74 2.72 7.75
N ALA A 60 -14.54 3.19 7.47
CA ALA A 60 -14.31 4.19 6.42
C ALA A 60 -14.80 3.71 5.04
N ALA A 61 -14.51 2.45 4.66
CA ALA A 61 -14.94 1.87 3.40
C ALA A 61 -16.48 1.66 3.31
N GLU A 62 -17.14 1.36 4.42
CA GLU A 62 -18.61 1.32 4.48
C GLU A 62 -19.25 2.69 4.22
N LEU A 63 -18.68 3.75 4.82
CA LEU A 63 -19.17 5.13 4.71
C LEU A 63 -18.79 5.79 3.37
N GLY A 64 -17.70 5.36 2.77
CA GLY A 64 -17.18 5.85 1.49
C GLY A 64 -16.84 4.71 0.53
N PRO A 65 -17.84 3.93 0.04
CA PRO A 65 -17.58 2.71 -0.71
C PRO A 65 -16.90 2.94 -2.08
N ASP A 66 -16.99 4.14 -2.62
CA ASP A 66 -16.39 4.52 -3.92
C ASP A 66 -15.21 5.51 -3.75
N GLN A 67 -14.56 5.48 -2.58
CA GLN A 67 -13.37 6.29 -2.34
C GLN A 67 -12.11 5.47 -2.66
N PRO A 68 -11.40 5.74 -3.78
CA PRO A 68 -10.24 4.95 -4.20
C PRO A 68 -9.13 4.91 -3.14
N ALA A 69 -8.91 6.05 -2.46
CA ALA A 69 -7.89 6.15 -1.44
C ALA A 69 -8.11 5.18 -0.27
N ILE A 70 -9.38 5.01 0.18
CA ILE A 70 -9.70 4.07 1.28
C ILE A 70 -9.49 2.64 0.81
N LEU A 71 -10.05 2.31 -0.37
CA LEU A 71 -9.98 0.95 -0.92
C LEU A 71 -8.53 0.52 -1.13
N ASN A 72 -7.71 1.43 -1.71
CA ASN A 72 -6.29 1.17 -1.91
C ASN A 72 -5.54 1.04 -0.59
N TYR A 73 -5.76 1.96 0.36
CA TYR A 73 -5.05 1.95 1.63
C TYR A 73 -5.37 0.69 2.45
N LEU A 74 -6.66 0.31 2.56
CA LEU A 74 -7.07 -0.91 3.25
C LEU A 74 -6.49 -2.15 2.57
N GLY A 75 -6.65 -2.25 1.24
CA GLY A 75 -6.13 -3.37 0.47
C GLY A 75 -4.61 -3.50 0.58
N TYR A 76 -3.87 -2.43 0.39
CA TYR A 76 -2.42 -2.44 0.48
C TYR A 76 -1.92 -2.80 1.90
N SER A 77 -2.56 -2.25 2.94
CA SER A 77 -2.23 -2.60 4.33
C SER A 77 -2.47 -4.09 4.65
N MET A 78 -3.44 -4.73 3.99
CA MET A 78 -3.64 -6.19 4.07
C MET A 78 -2.53 -6.94 3.32
N LEU A 79 -2.09 -6.45 2.14
CA LEU A 79 -0.99 -7.06 1.37
C LEU A 79 0.32 -7.05 2.14
N GLU A 80 0.68 -5.93 2.77
CA GLU A 80 1.88 -5.82 3.61
C GLU A 80 1.94 -6.86 4.72
N ARG A 81 0.76 -7.26 5.23
CA ARG A 81 0.60 -8.26 6.30
C ARG A 81 0.36 -9.67 5.79
N ARG A 82 0.30 -9.85 4.47
CA ARG A 82 -0.05 -11.12 3.82
C ARG A 82 -1.42 -11.68 4.27
N GLU A 83 -2.33 -10.81 4.64
CA GLU A 83 -3.66 -11.15 5.08
C GLU A 83 -4.66 -11.07 3.93
N ASN A 84 -5.46 -12.13 3.75
CA ASN A 84 -6.59 -12.19 2.82
C ASN A 84 -6.30 -11.54 1.45
N ILE A 85 -5.25 -12.01 0.77
CA ILE A 85 -4.76 -11.47 -0.51
C ILE A 85 -5.90 -11.34 -1.54
N ALA A 86 -6.84 -12.29 -1.55
CA ALA A 86 -7.96 -12.25 -2.48
C ALA A 86 -8.91 -11.05 -2.23
N GLU A 87 -9.18 -10.71 -0.97
CA GLU A 87 -9.97 -9.52 -0.62
C GLU A 87 -9.19 -8.24 -0.95
N ALA A 88 -7.92 -8.18 -0.56
CA ALA A 88 -7.04 -7.05 -0.84
C ALA A 88 -6.99 -6.74 -2.35
N THR A 89 -6.80 -7.78 -3.17
CA THR A 89 -6.80 -7.64 -4.64
C THR A 89 -8.12 -7.07 -5.16
N ARG A 90 -9.27 -7.52 -4.64
CA ARG A 90 -10.58 -6.99 -5.06
C ARG A 90 -10.75 -5.51 -4.68
N LEU A 91 -10.32 -5.10 -3.49
CA LEU A 91 -10.38 -3.71 -3.04
C LEU A 91 -9.53 -2.81 -3.92
N ILE A 92 -8.28 -3.21 -4.18
CA ILE A 92 -7.34 -2.44 -5.00
C ILE A 92 -7.80 -2.42 -6.47
N ALA A 93 -8.31 -3.53 -7.00
CA ALA A 93 -8.86 -3.56 -8.36
C ALA A 93 -10.07 -2.60 -8.52
N ARG A 94 -10.94 -2.50 -7.49
CA ARG A 94 -12.00 -1.50 -7.47
C ARG A 94 -11.45 -0.09 -7.41
N ALA A 95 -10.43 0.17 -6.60
CA ALA A 95 -9.76 1.47 -6.54
C ALA A 95 -9.18 1.88 -7.90
N SER A 96 -8.52 0.94 -8.58
CA SER A 96 -7.96 1.14 -9.92
C SER A 96 -9.04 1.42 -10.98
N ALA A 97 -10.18 0.73 -10.93
CA ALA A 97 -11.30 1.01 -11.83
C ALA A 97 -11.90 2.41 -11.62
N LEU A 98 -11.90 2.91 -10.37
CA LEU A 98 -12.38 4.26 -10.04
C LEU A 98 -11.36 5.36 -10.37
N ARG A 99 -10.07 5.03 -10.39
CA ARG A 99 -8.98 5.97 -10.70
C ARG A 99 -7.88 5.27 -11.49
N PRO A 100 -8.10 5.04 -12.79
CA PRO A 100 -7.19 4.24 -13.63
C PRO A 100 -5.83 4.92 -13.87
N ASP A 101 -5.75 6.25 -13.75
CA ASP A 101 -4.51 7.01 -13.98
C ASP A 101 -3.68 7.23 -12.71
N ASP A 102 -4.06 6.64 -11.57
CA ASP A 102 -3.31 6.77 -10.32
C ASP A 102 -2.20 5.72 -10.27
N THR A 103 -0.95 6.19 -10.38
CA THR A 103 0.24 5.32 -10.41
C THR A 103 0.40 4.51 -9.14
N ALA A 104 0.14 5.09 -7.96
CA ALA A 104 0.26 4.39 -6.70
C ALA A 104 -0.77 3.25 -6.56
N ILE A 105 -1.99 3.45 -7.07
CA ILE A 105 -3.01 2.39 -7.13
C ILE A 105 -2.63 1.33 -8.14
N THR A 106 -2.05 1.72 -9.28
CA THR A 106 -1.59 0.79 -10.32
C THR A 106 -0.44 -0.08 -9.82
N ASP A 107 0.52 0.48 -9.09
CA ASP A 107 1.57 -0.29 -8.40
C ASP A 107 0.99 -1.25 -7.37
N SER A 108 0.10 -0.76 -6.51
CA SER A 108 -0.59 -1.61 -5.51
C SER A 108 -1.32 -2.79 -6.16
N LEU A 109 -1.96 -2.57 -7.32
CA LEU A 109 -2.66 -3.63 -8.06
C LEU A 109 -1.66 -4.64 -8.63
N GLY A 110 -0.56 -4.17 -9.19
CA GLY A 110 0.53 -5.04 -9.66
C GLY A 110 1.10 -5.89 -8.55
N TRP A 111 1.35 -5.29 -7.39
CA TRP A 111 1.81 -6.01 -6.21
C TRP A 111 0.78 -7.03 -5.69
N ALA A 112 -0.51 -6.69 -5.72
CA ALA A 112 -1.59 -7.61 -5.37
C ALA A 112 -1.61 -8.85 -6.29
N TYR A 113 -1.47 -8.65 -7.60
CA TYR A 113 -1.36 -9.76 -8.55
C TYR A 113 -0.10 -10.61 -8.31
N PHE A 114 1.02 -9.96 -8.01
CA PHE A 114 2.26 -10.67 -7.68
C PHE A 114 2.06 -11.61 -6.47
N LEU A 115 1.45 -11.12 -5.40
CA LEU A 115 1.18 -11.90 -4.20
C LEU A 115 0.13 -12.99 -4.39
N ALA A 116 -0.80 -12.77 -5.32
CA ALA A 116 -1.78 -13.77 -5.73
C ALA A 116 -1.18 -14.85 -6.67
N GLY A 117 0.08 -14.69 -7.12
CA GLY A 117 0.75 -15.62 -8.04
C GLY A 117 0.43 -15.38 -9.52
N ASP A 118 -0.34 -14.34 -9.86
CA ASP A 118 -0.64 -13.95 -11.25
C ASP A 118 0.47 -13.02 -11.77
N TYR A 119 1.65 -13.59 -11.97
CA TYR A 119 2.84 -12.82 -12.34
C TYR A 119 2.72 -12.13 -13.71
N GLY A 120 1.91 -12.67 -14.62
CA GLY A 120 1.66 -12.05 -15.91
C GLY A 120 0.94 -10.71 -15.79
N LYS A 121 -0.15 -10.67 -15.01
CA LYS A 121 -0.87 -9.43 -14.73
C LYS A 121 -0.04 -8.48 -13.87
N ALA A 122 0.76 -9.01 -12.94
CA ALA A 122 1.67 -8.21 -12.13
C ALA A 122 2.64 -7.43 -13.01
N VAL A 123 3.32 -8.10 -13.96
CA VAL A 123 4.24 -7.45 -14.90
C VAL A 123 3.53 -6.35 -15.68
N THR A 124 2.35 -6.63 -16.26
CA THR A 124 1.62 -5.62 -17.06
C THR A 124 1.29 -4.36 -16.26
N ALA A 125 0.78 -4.52 -15.03
CA ALA A 125 0.43 -3.37 -14.18
C ALA A 125 1.68 -2.61 -13.72
N LEU A 126 2.73 -3.33 -13.31
CA LEU A 126 3.97 -2.72 -12.81
C LEU A 126 4.80 -2.07 -13.91
N GLU A 127 4.78 -2.58 -15.15
CA GLU A 127 5.37 -1.89 -16.31
C GLU A 127 4.68 -0.55 -16.55
N ALA A 128 3.33 -0.50 -16.46
CA ALA A 128 2.59 0.75 -16.60
C ALA A 128 2.91 1.76 -15.47
N ALA A 129 2.97 1.31 -14.22
CA ALA A 129 3.35 2.16 -13.09
C ALA A 129 4.79 2.68 -13.23
N SER A 130 5.74 1.82 -13.60
CA SER A 130 7.15 2.18 -13.80
C SER A 130 7.36 3.15 -14.97
N LEU A 131 6.54 3.08 -16.00
CA LEU A 131 6.56 4.05 -17.10
C LEU A 131 6.09 5.43 -16.64
N ALA A 132 5.09 5.49 -15.76
CA ALA A 132 4.56 6.75 -15.23
C ALA A 132 5.51 7.39 -14.18
N GLU A 133 6.10 6.58 -13.31
CA GLU A 133 7.04 7.03 -12.26
C GLU A 133 8.32 6.20 -12.26
N PRO A 134 9.23 6.44 -13.21
CA PRO A 134 10.42 5.60 -13.44
C PRO A 134 11.49 5.68 -12.34
N THR A 135 11.42 6.69 -11.48
CA THR A 135 12.39 6.92 -10.40
C THR A 135 11.89 6.48 -9.02
N GLU A 136 10.64 5.97 -8.94
CA GLU A 136 10.08 5.49 -7.68
C GLU A 136 10.66 4.10 -7.33
N PRO A 137 11.46 3.98 -6.27
CA PRO A 137 12.20 2.76 -6.00
C PRO A 137 11.30 1.58 -5.61
N THR A 138 10.14 1.83 -5.00
CA THR A 138 9.19 0.77 -4.63
C THR A 138 8.59 0.11 -5.86
N ILE A 139 8.19 0.92 -6.85
CA ILE A 139 7.67 0.43 -8.13
C ILE A 139 8.74 -0.41 -8.85
N GLY A 140 9.98 0.09 -8.88
CA GLY A 140 11.09 -0.65 -9.47
C GLY A 140 11.41 -1.94 -8.72
N GLU A 141 11.27 -1.97 -7.40
CA GLU A 141 11.42 -3.18 -6.60
C GLU A 141 10.34 -4.22 -6.96
N HIS A 142 9.06 -3.82 -6.99
CA HIS A 142 7.94 -4.68 -7.34
C HIS A 142 8.05 -5.23 -8.77
N LEU A 143 8.39 -4.38 -9.74
CA LEU A 143 8.54 -4.78 -11.14
C LEU A 143 9.69 -5.78 -11.33
N GLY A 144 10.83 -5.52 -10.70
CA GLY A 144 11.96 -6.45 -10.74
C GLY A 144 11.61 -7.82 -10.12
N ASP A 145 10.85 -7.82 -9.02
CA ASP A 145 10.36 -9.05 -8.39
C ASP A 145 9.43 -9.84 -9.34
N ALA A 146 8.53 -9.13 -10.06
CA ALA A 146 7.63 -9.73 -11.03
C ALA A 146 8.40 -10.30 -12.25
N TYR A 147 9.36 -9.57 -12.77
CA TYR A 147 10.26 -10.08 -13.83
C TYR A 147 11.01 -11.33 -13.39
N TRP A 148 11.52 -11.34 -12.16
CA TRP A 148 12.21 -12.52 -11.64
C TRP A 148 11.32 -13.76 -11.59
N ARG A 149 10.06 -13.62 -11.18
CA ARG A 149 9.09 -14.71 -11.12
C ARG A 149 8.67 -15.22 -12.49
N THR A 150 8.70 -14.37 -13.52
CA THR A 150 8.42 -14.75 -14.91
C THR A 150 9.66 -15.27 -15.67
N GLY A 151 10.81 -15.42 -15.00
CA GLY A 151 12.06 -15.91 -15.59
C GLY A 151 12.89 -14.84 -16.32
N ARG A 152 12.42 -13.60 -16.38
CA ARG A 152 13.08 -12.43 -16.99
C ARG A 152 14.19 -11.90 -16.08
N ARG A 153 15.20 -12.74 -15.84
CA ARG A 153 16.25 -12.52 -14.82
C ARG A 153 17.16 -11.32 -15.11
N ILE A 154 17.40 -11.05 -16.38
CA ILE A 154 18.25 -9.93 -16.83
C ILE A 154 17.48 -8.63 -16.57
N GLU A 155 16.25 -8.54 -17.03
CA GLU A 155 15.40 -7.37 -16.82
C GLU A 155 15.18 -7.10 -15.32
N ALA A 156 14.95 -8.14 -14.53
CA ALA A 156 14.82 -8.00 -13.07
C ALA A 156 16.04 -7.29 -12.48
N ARG A 157 17.27 -7.75 -12.80
CA ARG A 157 18.50 -7.14 -12.28
C ARG A 157 18.70 -5.71 -12.76
N TYR A 158 18.34 -5.40 -14.02
CA TYR A 158 18.40 -4.04 -14.52
C TYR A 158 17.44 -3.12 -13.79
N THR A 159 16.20 -3.55 -13.59
CA THR A 159 15.16 -2.79 -12.89
C THR A 159 15.56 -2.53 -11.44
N TRP A 160 16.04 -3.55 -10.71
CA TRP A 160 16.54 -3.36 -9.34
C TRP A 160 17.74 -2.41 -9.26
N ARG A 161 18.69 -2.46 -10.23
CA ARG A 161 19.81 -1.51 -10.27
C ARG A 161 19.36 -0.09 -10.53
N SER A 162 18.40 0.11 -11.42
CA SER A 162 17.80 1.42 -11.67
C SER A 162 17.11 1.96 -10.42
N ALA A 163 16.27 1.15 -9.77
CA ALA A 163 15.58 1.52 -8.54
C ALA A 163 16.55 1.85 -7.40
N LEU A 164 17.67 1.14 -7.30
CA LEU A 164 18.70 1.37 -6.27
C LEU A 164 19.31 2.78 -6.34
N LEU A 165 19.32 3.44 -7.52
CA LEU A 165 19.86 4.79 -7.66
C LEU A 165 19.06 5.85 -6.86
N SER A 166 17.79 5.60 -6.62
CA SER A 166 16.89 6.51 -5.88
C SER A 166 16.47 5.96 -4.51
N ALA A 167 16.85 4.71 -4.20
CA ALA A 167 16.44 4.03 -2.98
C ALA A 167 17.34 4.39 -1.79
N ASP A 168 16.73 4.37 -0.61
CA ASP A 168 17.43 4.51 0.66
C ASP A 168 17.00 3.43 1.68
N GLY A 169 17.62 3.45 2.85
CA GLY A 169 17.24 2.63 4.00
C GLY A 169 17.06 1.14 3.68
N ASN A 170 15.93 0.60 4.08
CA ASN A 170 15.64 -0.83 3.93
C ASN A 170 15.37 -1.24 2.47
N VAL A 171 14.84 -0.34 1.65
CA VAL A 171 14.58 -0.60 0.22
C VAL A 171 15.91 -0.79 -0.50
N ALA A 172 16.88 0.13 -0.30
CA ALA A 172 18.20 0.02 -0.90
C ALA A 172 18.91 -1.29 -0.51
N LYS A 173 18.80 -1.70 0.75
CA LYS A 173 19.38 -2.97 1.23
C LYS A 173 18.75 -4.17 0.52
N ARG A 174 17.41 -4.24 0.45
CA ARG A 174 16.74 -5.36 -0.25
C ARG A 174 17.10 -5.41 -1.74
N LEU A 175 17.17 -4.24 -2.40
CA LEU A 175 17.54 -4.15 -3.80
C LEU A 175 18.98 -4.64 -4.04
N ALA A 176 19.93 -4.25 -3.19
CA ALA A 176 21.31 -4.73 -3.27
C ALA A 176 21.38 -6.25 -3.12
N ASP A 177 20.70 -6.82 -2.12
CA ASP A 177 20.62 -8.26 -1.91
C ASP A 177 20.02 -9.00 -3.14
N LYS A 178 18.93 -8.45 -3.73
CA LYS A 178 18.30 -9.03 -4.94
C LYS A 178 19.20 -8.98 -6.16
N ILE A 179 19.97 -7.92 -6.35
CA ILE A 179 20.92 -7.79 -7.45
C ILE A 179 21.98 -8.87 -7.36
N ASP A 180 22.46 -9.17 -6.16
CA ASP A 180 23.53 -10.14 -5.91
C ASP A 180 23.02 -11.58 -6.00
N ILE A 181 22.10 -11.95 -5.11
CA ILE A 181 21.65 -13.34 -4.94
C ILE A 181 20.31 -13.68 -5.60
N GLY A 182 19.62 -12.69 -6.18
CA GLY A 182 18.27 -12.83 -6.73
C GLY A 182 17.16 -12.74 -5.69
N LEU A 183 15.91 -12.90 -6.15
CA LEU A 183 14.74 -12.84 -5.27
C LEU A 183 14.61 -14.09 -4.42
N THR A 184 14.49 -13.90 -3.13
CA THR A 184 14.23 -14.92 -2.10
C THR A 184 13.06 -14.51 -1.22
N SER A 185 12.54 -15.41 -0.38
CA SER A 185 11.51 -15.05 0.61
C SER A 185 12.01 -14.03 1.66
N ALA A 186 13.31 -13.98 1.91
CA ALA A 186 13.90 -13.09 2.91
C ALA A 186 14.05 -11.65 2.41
N ASN A 187 14.30 -11.43 1.10
CA ASN A 187 14.52 -10.11 0.51
C ASN A 187 13.34 -9.63 -0.36
N MET A 188 12.22 -10.37 -0.41
CA MET A 188 11.01 -9.93 -1.10
C MET A 188 10.44 -8.66 -0.47
N ALA A 189 9.88 -7.76 -1.29
CA ALA A 189 9.18 -6.57 -0.81
C ALA A 189 8.02 -6.93 0.16
N ARG A 190 7.75 -6.05 1.10
CA ARG A 190 6.68 -6.23 2.09
C ARG A 190 5.47 -5.42 1.70
#